data_c3e4a06306448515202e86b08bda78a5
#
_entry.id   c3e4a06306448515202e86b08bda78a5
#
_cell.length_a   1.000
_cell.length_b   1.000
_cell.length_c   1.000
_cell.angle_alpha   90.00
_cell.angle_beta   90.00
_cell.angle_gamma   90.00
#
_symmetry.space_group_name_H-M   'P 1'
#
loop_
_entity.id
_entity.type
_entity.pdbx_description
1 polymer ?
#
loop_
_entity_poly.entity_id
_entity_poly.type
_entity_poly.pdbx_seq_one_letter_code
_entity_poly.pdbx_strand_id
1 'polypeptide(L)'
;MILTTAAGYLGPAALGLAAAAMLANHRAVGLLWALLILLALLLIQVRNWFGLWSVLVSAAVVFGVSWWLQPQVQSAFAYSLTWFLLLAAPRPVLELQTQRRRRGPTLSDADQLARLTRVPALVWVGFFLVATVGALALGARWMVIAAA
;
A
#
# COMPACT_ATOMS: atom_id res chain seq x y z
N MET A 1 0.37 -7.90 -18.38
CA MET A 1 -0.16 -8.74 -17.29
C MET A 1 0.81 -8.88 -16.11
N ILE A 2 2.05 -9.30 -16.29
CA ILE A 2 3.03 -9.49 -15.18
C ILE A 2 3.18 -8.22 -14.33
N LEU A 3 3.41 -7.07 -14.97
CA LEU A 3 3.57 -5.79 -14.27
C LEU A 3 2.33 -5.35 -13.50
N THR A 4 1.15 -5.58 -14.06
CA THR A 4 -0.13 -5.20 -13.42
C THR A 4 -0.37 -6.02 -12.17
N THR A 5 -0.13 -7.32 -12.24
CA THR A 5 -0.28 -8.23 -11.09
C THR A 5 0.76 -7.91 -10.01
N ALA A 6 2.03 -7.76 -10.40
CA ALA A 6 3.09 -7.39 -9.46
C ALA A 6 2.83 -6.03 -8.80
N ALA A 7 2.36 -5.04 -9.56
CA ALA A 7 2.01 -3.73 -9.03
C ALA A 7 0.85 -3.81 -8.02
N GLY A 8 -0.12 -4.70 -8.21
CA GLY A 8 -1.22 -4.93 -7.28
C GLY A 8 -0.74 -5.43 -5.90
N TYR A 9 0.24 -6.31 -5.86
CA TYR A 9 0.78 -6.86 -4.61
C TYR A 9 1.86 -5.97 -3.98
N LEU A 10 2.70 -5.32 -4.79
CA LEU A 10 3.79 -4.48 -4.31
C LEU A 10 3.39 -3.01 -4.12
N GLY A 11 2.30 -2.57 -4.75
CA GLY A 11 1.83 -1.17 -4.70
C GLY A 11 1.66 -0.63 -3.29
N PRO A 12 0.88 -1.28 -2.41
CA PRO A 12 0.72 -0.83 -1.03
C PRO A 12 2.04 -0.78 -0.26
N ALA A 13 2.94 -1.74 -0.47
CA ALA A 13 4.26 -1.77 0.15
C ALA A 13 5.15 -0.62 -0.33
N ALA A 14 5.17 -0.35 -1.63
CA ALA A 14 5.93 0.75 -2.22
C ALA A 14 5.41 2.12 -1.75
N LEU A 15 4.08 2.30 -1.73
CA LEU A 15 3.46 3.52 -1.22
C LEU A 15 3.72 3.71 0.28
N GLY A 16 3.59 2.65 1.07
CA GLY A 16 3.88 2.69 2.51
C GLY A 16 5.35 3.03 2.78
N LEU A 17 6.27 2.47 2.00
CA LEU A 17 7.70 2.75 2.14
C LEU A 17 8.05 4.18 1.71
N ALA A 18 7.46 4.68 0.61
CA ALA A 18 7.61 6.06 0.18
C ALA A 18 7.07 7.04 1.23
N ALA A 19 5.91 6.73 1.82
CA ALA A 19 5.34 7.50 2.92
C ALA A 19 6.26 7.51 4.16
N ALA A 20 6.80 6.34 4.55
CA ALA A 20 7.75 6.24 5.65
C ALA A 20 9.03 7.05 5.39
N ALA A 21 9.55 7.07 4.17
CA ALA A 21 10.69 7.89 3.78
C ALA A 21 10.38 9.39 3.87
N MET A 22 9.18 9.82 3.51
CA MET A 22 8.76 11.22 3.68
C MET A 22 8.67 11.61 5.15
N LEU A 23 8.13 10.74 6.00
CA LEU A 23 8.05 10.95 7.45
C LEU A 23 9.43 10.99 8.09
N ALA A 24 10.34 10.10 7.68
CA ALA A 24 11.74 10.10 8.14
C ALA A 24 12.48 11.43 7.81
N ASN A 25 12.03 12.14 6.79
CA ASN A 25 12.52 13.47 6.44
C ASN A 25 11.66 14.62 6.99
N HIS A 26 10.84 14.37 8.00
CA HIS A 26 9.95 15.34 8.64
C HIS A 26 8.96 16.05 7.68
N ARG A 27 8.55 15.36 6.60
CA ARG A 27 7.63 15.88 5.57
C ARG A 27 6.20 15.34 5.71
N ALA A 28 5.66 15.33 6.92
CA ALA A 28 4.31 14.83 7.19
C ALA A 28 3.23 15.58 6.38
N VAL A 29 3.29 16.91 6.36
CA VAL A 29 2.36 17.73 5.57
C VAL A 29 2.49 17.46 4.08
N GLY A 30 3.72 17.33 3.58
CA GLY A 30 3.98 16.98 2.18
C GLY A 30 3.41 15.62 1.80
N LEU A 31 3.45 14.64 2.72
CA LEU A 31 2.83 13.33 2.55
C LEU A 31 1.31 13.44 2.38
N LEU A 32 0.64 14.23 3.21
CA LEU A 32 -0.81 14.41 3.11
C LEU A 32 -1.22 15.06 1.78
N TRP A 33 -0.47 16.05 1.31
CA TRP A 33 -0.69 16.66 -0.01
C TRP A 33 -0.42 15.68 -1.15
N ALA A 34 0.65 14.88 -1.07
CA ALA A 34 0.93 13.84 -2.05
C ALA A 34 -0.19 12.79 -2.10
N LEU A 35 -0.75 12.44 -0.94
CA LEU A 35 -1.89 11.52 -0.84
C LEU A 35 -3.14 12.14 -1.48
N LEU A 36 -3.41 13.42 -1.29
CA LEU A 36 -4.53 14.12 -1.95
C LEU A 36 -4.39 14.11 -3.48
N ILE A 37 -3.19 14.34 -4.00
CA ILE A 37 -2.92 14.25 -5.43
C ILE A 37 -3.19 12.82 -5.93
N LEU A 38 -2.73 11.82 -5.21
CA LEU A 38 -2.97 10.41 -5.56
C LEU A 38 -4.45 10.08 -5.54
N LEU A 39 -5.21 10.53 -4.54
CA LEU A 39 -6.66 10.33 -4.47
C LEU A 39 -7.38 11.06 -5.62
N ALA A 40 -6.94 12.26 -6.01
CA ALA A 40 -7.49 12.97 -7.15
C ALA A 40 -7.24 12.22 -8.47
N LEU A 41 -6.05 11.63 -8.64
CA LEU A 41 -5.74 10.78 -9.80
C LEU A 41 -6.59 9.50 -9.80
N LEU A 42 -6.85 8.91 -8.62
CA LEU A 42 -7.73 7.75 -8.49
C LEU A 42 -9.17 8.08 -8.87
N LEU A 43 -9.66 9.30 -8.60
CA LEU A 43 -11.01 9.72 -9.03
C LEU A 43 -11.21 9.64 -10.54
N ILE A 44 -10.16 9.92 -11.32
CA ILE A 44 -10.21 9.83 -12.80
C ILE A 44 -10.32 8.37 -13.24
N GLN A 45 -9.74 7.44 -12.47
CA GLN A 45 -9.67 6.02 -12.79
C GLN A 45 -10.90 5.23 -12.31
N VAL A 46 -11.57 5.71 -11.26
CA VAL A 46 -12.72 5.00 -10.66
C VAL A 46 -13.92 5.07 -11.57
N ARG A 47 -14.50 3.89 -11.88
CA ARG A 47 -15.63 3.73 -12.78
C ARG A 47 -16.89 3.17 -12.11
N ASN A 48 -16.85 2.92 -10.80
CA ASN A 48 -17.98 2.39 -10.04
C ASN A 48 -18.42 3.37 -8.95
N TRP A 49 -19.71 3.37 -8.66
CA TRP A 49 -20.32 4.29 -7.69
C TRP A 49 -19.76 4.13 -6.28
N PHE A 50 -19.57 2.89 -5.84
CA PHE A 50 -19.00 2.61 -4.52
C PHE A 50 -17.56 3.11 -4.38
N GLY A 51 -16.73 2.87 -5.40
CA GLY A 51 -15.35 3.37 -5.44
C GLY A 51 -15.29 4.90 -5.45
N LEU A 52 -16.18 5.56 -6.19
CA LEU A 52 -16.28 7.01 -6.23
C LEU A 52 -16.53 7.58 -4.82
N TRP A 53 -17.54 7.07 -4.12
CA TRP A 53 -17.84 7.48 -2.75
C TRP A 53 -16.68 7.22 -1.79
N SER A 54 -16.07 6.05 -1.88
CA SER A 54 -14.93 5.67 -1.04
C SER A 54 -13.74 6.64 -1.21
N VAL A 55 -13.39 6.98 -2.44
CA VAL A 55 -12.30 7.91 -2.74
C VAL A 55 -12.67 9.34 -2.32
N LEU A 56 -13.91 9.79 -2.56
CA LEU A 56 -14.37 11.12 -2.13
C LEU A 56 -14.34 11.29 -0.62
N VAL A 57 -14.85 10.32 0.12
CA VAL A 57 -14.83 10.34 1.60
C VAL A 57 -13.39 10.35 2.11
N SER A 58 -12.53 9.51 1.54
CA SER A 58 -11.10 9.48 1.91
C SER A 58 -10.42 10.82 1.63
N ALA A 59 -10.67 11.40 0.45
CA ALA A 59 -10.12 12.71 0.07
C ALA A 59 -10.64 13.83 0.99
N ALA A 60 -11.92 13.82 1.35
CA ALA A 60 -12.50 14.79 2.27
C ALA A 60 -11.87 14.71 3.66
N VAL A 61 -11.64 13.49 4.18
CA VAL A 61 -10.97 13.29 5.48
C VAL A 61 -9.53 13.80 5.43
N VAL A 62 -8.75 13.41 4.43
CA VAL A 62 -7.35 13.83 4.30
C VAL A 62 -7.25 15.34 4.10
N PHE A 63 -8.13 15.93 3.29
CA PHE A 63 -8.19 17.37 3.08
C PHE A 63 -8.54 18.10 4.36
N GLY A 64 -9.57 17.65 5.11
CA GLY A 64 -9.97 18.21 6.37
C GLY A 64 -8.84 18.20 7.39
N VAL A 65 -8.13 17.08 7.52
CA VAL A 65 -6.96 16.99 8.40
C VAL A 65 -5.86 17.96 7.96
N SER A 66 -5.58 18.03 6.65
CA SER A 66 -4.49 18.87 6.12
C SER A 66 -4.75 20.38 6.22
N TRP A 67 -6.02 20.79 6.25
CA TRP A 67 -6.39 22.21 6.18
C TRP A 67 -6.79 22.79 7.54
N TRP A 68 -7.54 22.06 8.37
CA TRP A 68 -8.12 22.60 9.60
C TRP A 68 -7.41 22.18 10.88
N LEU A 69 -6.60 21.12 10.85
CA LEU A 69 -5.99 20.59 12.06
C LEU A 69 -4.55 21.09 12.27
N GLN A 70 -4.12 21.08 13.53
CA GLN A 70 -2.79 21.48 13.95
C GLN A 70 -1.70 20.52 13.39
N PRO A 71 -0.45 21.00 13.18
CA PRO A 71 0.64 20.18 12.64
C PRO A 71 0.89 18.89 13.40
N GLN A 72 0.70 18.87 14.71
CA GLN A 72 0.85 17.66 15.54
C GLN A 72 -0.18 16.59 15.15
N VAL A 73 -1.43 16.98 14.93
CA VAL A 73 -2.51 16.07 14.53
C VAL A 73 -2.29 15.60 13.11
N GLN A 74 -1.84 16.48 12.21
CA GLN A 74 -1.48 16.11 10.83
C GLN A 74 -0.36 15.05 10.81
N SER A 75 0.68 15.25 11.64
CA SER A 75 1.76 14.28 11.78
C SER A 75 1.26 12.94 12.32
N ALA A 76 0.49 12.95 13.40
CA ALA A 76 -0.09 11.74 13.98
C ALA A 76 -0.96 10.97 12.97
N PHE A 77 -1.75 11.67 12.18
CA PHE A 77 -2.58 11.09 11.13
C PHE A 77 -1.72 10.50 10.01
N ALA A 78 -0.68 11.21 9.55
CA ALA A 78 0.24 10.74 8.53
C ALA A 78 1.00 9.46 8.98
N TYR A 79 1.48 9.43 10.23
CA TYR A 79 2.08 8.23 10.83
C TYR A 79 1.10 7.06 10.89
N SER A 80 -0.13 7.30 11.33
CA SER A 80 -1.19 6.27 11.42
C SER A 80 -1.51 5.67 10.04
N LEU A 81 -1.65 6.51 9.01
CA LEU A 81 -1.87 6.06 7.64
C LEU A 81 -0.69 5.24 7.10
N THR A 82 0.52 5.67 7.35
CA THR A 82 1.73 4.98 6.90
C THR A 82 1.85 3.61 7.56
N TRP A 83 1.60 3.52 8.87
CA TRP A 83 1.53 2.25 9.58
C TRP A 83 0.45 1.34 9.03
N PHE A 84 -0.73 1.90 8.77
CA PHE A 84 -1.84 1.14 8.17
C PHE A 84 -1.45 0.55 6.80
N LEU A 85 -0.85 1.34 5.91
CA LEU A 85 -0.40 0.89 4.59
C LEU A 85 0.66 -0.22 4.70
N LEU A 86 1.65 -0.05 5.57
CA LEU A 86 2.73 -1.02 5.75
C LEU A 86 2.23 -2.33 6.36
N LEU A 87 1.34 -2.27 7.36
CA LEU A 87 0.77 -3.45 8.00
C LEU A 87 -0.25 -4.17 7.09
N ALA A 88 -0.94 -3.42 6.23
CA ALA A 88 -1.88 -3.99 5.27
C ALA A 88 -1.17 -4.62 4.06
N ALA A 89 0.02 -4.18 3.71
CA ALA A 89 0.75 -4.63 2.51
C ALA A 89 0.97 -6.16 2.41
N PRO A 90 1.28 -6.91 3.47
CA PRO A 90 1.41 -8.37 3.40
C PRO A 90 0.09 -9.13 3.24
N ARG A 91 -1.06 -8.53 3.60
CA ARG A 91 -2.37 -9.22 3.60
C ARG A 91 -2.76 -9.83 2.25
N PRO A 92 -2.70 -9.12 1.11
CA PRO A 92 -3.04 -9.70 -0.18
C PRO A 92 -2.18 -10.91 -0.54
N VAL A 93 -0.91 -10.92 -0.13
CA VAL A 93 0.01 -12.05 -0.37
C VAL A 93 -0.40 -13.27 0.48
N LEU A 94 -0.78 -13.05 1.73
CA LEU A 94 -1.28 -14.12 2.62
C LEU A 94 -2.62 -14.67 2.13
N GLU A 95 -3.51 -13.81 1.66
CA GLU A 95 -4.78 -14.21 1.05
C GLU A 95 -4.57 -15.03 -0.22
N LEU A 96 -3.63 -14.62 -1.08
CA LEU A 96 -3.23 -15.36 -2.26
C LEU A 96 -2.79 -16.80 -1.90
N GLN A 97 -1.96 -16.94 -0.87
CA GLN A 97 -1.51 -18.26 -0.40
C GLN A 97 -2.66 -19.08 0.18
N THR A 98 -3.57 -18.46 0.92
CA THR A 98 -4.75 -19.13 1.49
C THR A 98 -5.71 -19.60 0.40
N GLN A 99 -5.94 -18.77 -0.62
CA GLN A 99 -6.77 -19.14 -1.78
C GLN A 99 -6.18 -20.34 -2.55
N ARG A 100 -4.86 -20.36 -2.76
CA ARG A 100 -4.16 -21.48 -3.39
C ARG A 100 -4.35 -22.79 -2.62
N ARG A 101 -4.28 -22.74 -1.29
CA ARG A 101 -4.49 -23.92 -0.43
C ARG A 101 -5.92 -24.43 -0.50
N ARG A 102 -6.91 -23.54 -0.66
CA ARG A 102 -8.34 -23.92 -0.66
C ARG A 102 -8.89 -24.33 -2.02
N ARG A 103 -8.42 -23.69 -3.11
CA ARG A 103 -9.00 -23.86 -4.46
C ARG A 103 -8.11 -24.62 -5.45
N GLY A 104 -6.90 -25.04 -5.04
CA GLY A 104 -5.95 -25.72 -5.90
C GLY A 104 -5.12 -24.76 -6.80
N PRO A 105 -4.07 -25.27 -7.47
CA PRO A 105 -3.02 -24.45 -8.09
C PRO A 105 -3.35 -23.83 -9.45
N THR A 106 -4.59 -23.88 -9.92
CA THR A 106 -4.89 -23.50 -11.32
C THR A 106 -5.53 -22.13 -11.53
N LEU A 107 -5.86 -21.37 -10.47
CA LEU A 107 -6.69 -20.16 -10.54
C LEU A 107 -6.11 -18.93 -9.83
N SER A 108 -4.87 -18.97 -9.33
CA SER A 108 -4.29 -17.81 -8.65
C SER A 108 -3.42 -16.96 -9.56
N ASP A 109 -3.28 -15.66 -9.22
CA ASP A 109 -2.41 -14.74 -9.94
C ASP A 109 -0.94 -15.20 -9.96
N ALA A 110 -0.48 -15.86 -8.89
CA ALA A 110 0.86 -16.45 -8.83
C ALA A 110 1.02 -17.63 -9.81
N ASP A 111 -0.04 -18.40 -10.06
CA ASP A 111 -0.01 -19.48 -11.04
C ASP A 111 -0.02 -18.91 -12.49
N GLN A 112 -0.71 -17.78 -12.72
CA GLN A 112 -0.61 -17.07 -13.99
C GLN A 112 0.81 -16.55 -14.25
N LEU A 113 1.44 -15.95 -13.22
CA LEU A 113 2.84 -15.52 -13.30
C LEU A 113 3.78 -16.70 -13.55
N ALA A 114 3.55 -17.84 -12.90
CA ALA A 114 4.34 -19.04 -13.10
C ALA A 114 4.26 -19.55 -14.54
N ARG A 115 3.08 -19.54 -15.14
CA ARG A 115 2.89 -19.93 -16.56
C ARG A 115 3.59 -18.98 -17.53
N LEU A 116 3.60 -17.68 -17.25
CA LEU A 116 4.20 -16.67 -18.10
C LEU A 116 5.73 -16.63 -17.99
N THR A 117 6.28 -16.93 -16.81
CA THR A 117 7.71 -16.77 -16.50
C THR A 117 8.46 -18.09 -16.39
N ARG A 118 7.77 -19.24 -16.41
CA ARG A 118 8.31 -20.59 -16.13
C ARG A 118 8.95 -20.73 -14.74
N VAL A 119 8.65 -19.80 -13.82
CA VAL A 119 9.12 -19.82 -12.42
C VAL A 119 8.00 -20.38 -11.54
N PRO A 120 8.25 -21.30 -10.61
CA PRO A 120 7.22 -21.85 -9.74
C PRO A 120 6.43 -20.77 -9.00
N ALA A 121 5.11 -20.90 -8.91
CA ALA A 121 4.25 -19.92 -8.26
C ALA A 121 4.62 -19.65 -6.78
N LEU A 122 5.17 -20.64 -6.07
CA LEU A 122 5.68 -20.48 -4.71
C LEU A 122 6.84 -19.47 -4.63
N VAL A 123 7.67 -19.40 -5.65
CA VAL A 123 8.78 -18.41 -5.70
C VAL A 123 8.22 -17.00 -5.80
N TRP A 124 7.17 -16.80 -6.60
CA TRP A 124 6.49 -15.51 -6.69
C TRP A 124 5.82 -15.09 -5.39
N VAL A 125 5.12 -16.00 -4.74
CA VAL A 125 4.52 -15.74 -3.40
C VAL A 125 5.60 -15.42 -2.38
N GLY A 126 6.70 -16.18 -2.35
CA GLY A 126 7.84 -15.93 -1.48
C GLY A 126 8.47 -14.56 -1.73
N PHE A 127 8.68 -14.20 -3.00
CA PHE A 127 9.20 -12.89 -3.39
C PHE A 127 8.30 -11.74 -2.92
N PHE A 128 6.99 -11.82 -3.17
CA PHE A 128 6.05 -10.80 -2.71
C PHE A 128 6.00 -10.69 -1.18
N LEU A 129 6.06 -11.83 -0.49
CA LEU A 129 6.07 -11.83 0.97
C LEU A 129 7.33 -11.18 1.53
N VAL A 130 8.50 -11.55 1.01
CA VAL A 130 9.79 -10.96 1.43
C VAL A 130 9.81 -9.46 1.13
N ALA A 131 9.34 -9.04 -0.03
CA ALA A 131 9.29 -7.63 -0.41
C ALA A 131 8.35 -6.82 0.49
N THR A 132 7.15 -7.32 0.78
CA THR A 132 6.16 -6.61 1.63
C THR A 132 6.55 -6.58 3.10
N VAL A 133 7.07 -7.69 3.64
CA VAL A 133 7.60 -7.74 5.02
C VAL A 133 8.88 -6.93 5.14
N GLY A 134 9.75 -6.97 4.14
CA GLY A 134 10.95 -6.13 4.08
C GLY A 134 10.62 -4.65 4.07
N ALA A 135 9.62 -4.23 3.29
CA ALA A 135 9.13 -2.86 3.27
C ALA A 135 8.54 -2.44 4.63
N LEU A 136 7.78 -3.33 5.28
CA LEU A 136 7.27 -3.10 6.64
C LEU A 136 8.42 -2.90 7.64
N ALA A 137 9.40 -3.80 7.65
CA ALA A 137 10.52 -3.73 8.59
C ALA A 137 11.37 -2.45 8.37
N LEU A 138 11.66 -2.13 7.11
CA LEU A 138 12.45 -0.94 6.76
C LEU A 138 11.66 0.35 7.06
N GLY A 139 10.40 0.43 6.69
CA GLY A 139 9.54 1.57 6.97
C GLY A 139 9.32 1.78 8.46
N ALA A 140 9.09 0.70 9.22
CA ALA A 140 9.00 0.75 10.67
C ALA A 140 10.28 1.30 11.32
N ARG A 141 11.44 0.81 10.87
CA ARG A 141 12.73 1.32 11.35
C ARG A 141 12.89 2.82 11.11
N TRP A 142 12.58 3.29 9.91
CA TRP A 142 12.68 4.71 9.58
C TRP A 142 11.75 5.57 10.42
N MET A 143 10.49 5.13 10.59
CA MET A 143 9.51 5.88 11.38
C MET A 143 9.84 5.91 12.87
N VAL A 144 10.33 4.81 13.43
CA VAL A 144 10.75 4.78 14.86
C VAL A 144 11.95 5.68 15.09
N ILE A 145 12.94 5.67 14.22
CA ILE A 145 14.13 6.55 14.33
C ILE A 145 13.72 8.03 14.18
N ALA A 146 12.80 8.34 13.28
CA ALA A 146 12.35 9.71 13.06
C ALA A 146 11.44 10.24 14.19
N ALA A 147 10.82 9.36 14.96
CA ALA A 147 9.96 9.72 16.09
C ALA A 147 10.72 9.81 17.43
N ALA A 148 11.94 9.29 17.49
CA ALA A 148 12.81 9.32 18.67
C ALA A 148 13.59 10.64 18.77
#